data_091a2b5de1c4d9ddacc70c609f8fab84
#
_entry.id   091a2b5de1c4d9ddacc70c609f8fab84
#
_cell.length_a   1.000
_cell.length_b   1.000
_cell.length_c   1.000
_cell.angle_alpha   90.00
_cell.angle_beta   90.00
_cell.angle_gamma   90.00
#
_symmetry.space_group_name_H-M   'P 1'
#
loop_
_entity.id
_entity.type
_entity.pdbx_description
1 polymer ?
#
loop_
_entity_poly.entity_id
_entity_poly.type
_entity_poly.pdbx_seq_one_letter_code
_entity_poly.pdbx_strand_id
1 'polypeptide(L)'
;MKPLKIHRQNNGLIHVGDPSGDSMAEALTIVVSGIHHPVVAAFLQRGMHQQHRFFVPEDELDSGLQKFETECTLFPDALRTLSVLNTSPDVVFTTAEKAQAPQIHSLRGGMNLALVEAKQPHFLSETWTQLILHDLLTIDNPLDNDGGFQEWWQLALGVQEPTLKEEQIAFWCSAGDVAESLLRLIQSEVPLPSPMDVCGRRRWSLADTWQEFNLLVQRTVAGERAKFEATHLKADGGPLVEVQDLNHAIVHRERPNVEPYHDALVMVSGEGWNPRTPLRQSLMLLVAELVHLHGYNSDES
;
A
#
# COMPACT_ATOMS: atom_id res chain seq x y z
N MET A 1 -22.69 2.46 -27.36
CA MET A 1 -21.84 3.17 -28.34
C MET A 1 -20.57 3.57 -27.59
N LYS A 2 -19.44 2.96 -27.96
CA LYS A 2 -18.14 3.31 -27.36
C LYS A 2 -17.54 4.50 -28.13
N PRO A 3 -16.92 5.48 -27.45
CA PRO A 3 -16.28 6.60 -28.15
C PRO A 3 -15.02 6.15 -28.89
N LEU A 4 -14.88 6.61 -30.13
CA LEU A 4 -13.68 6.44 -30.95
C LEU A 4 -12.54 7.31 -30.37
N LYS A 5 -11.41 6.71 -30.02
CA LYS A 5 -10.16 7.42 -29.72
C LYS A 5 -9.50 7.85 -31.04
N ILE A 6 -9.37 9.15 -31.24
CA ILE A 6 -8.66 9.72 -32.38
C ILE A 6 -7.22 10.04 -31.93
N HIS A 7 -6.24 9.29 -32.42
CA HIS A 7 -4.83 9.68 -32.29
C HIS A 7 -4.43 10.58 -33.46
N ARG A 8 -3.93 11.75 -33.16
CA ARG A 8 -3.33 12.66 -34.16
C ARG A 8 -1.83 12.40 -34.23
N GLN A 9 -1.38 11.71 -35.26
CA GLN A 9 0.03 11.74 -35.66
C GLN A 9 0.27 12.90 -36.64
N ASN A 10 1.34 13.66 -36.41
CA ASN A 10 1.83 14.69 -37.33
C ASN A 10 2.45 14.04 -38.56
N ASN A 11 1.68 13.50 -39.47
CA ASN A 11 2.05 13.14 -40.84
C ASN A 11 0.92 12.39 -41.58
N GLY A 12 -0.27 12.94 -41.56
CA GLY A 12 -1.27 12.76 -42.63
C GLY A 12 -1.79 11.34 -42.94
N LEU A 13 -1.51 10.31 -42.16
CA LEU A 13 -2.06 8.97 -42.33
C LEU A 13 -2.88 8.55 -41.10
N ILE A 14 -4.17 8.34 -41.32
CA ILE A 14 -5.08 7.81 -40.29
C ILE A 14 -4.89 6.29 -40.30
N HIS A 15 -4.20 5.73 -39.31
CA HIS A 15 -4.22 4.30 -39.06
C HIS A 15 -5.44 3.97 -38.18
N VAL A 16 -6.36 3.20 -38.75
CA VAL A 16 -7.44 2.55 -37.95
C VAL A 16 -6.82 1.32 -37.35
N GLY A 17 -6.45 1.40 -36.07
CA GLY A 17 -5.90 0.28 -35.31
C GLY A 17 -6.96 -0.80 -35.07
N ASP A 18 -6.54 -2.05 -35.25
CA ASP A 18 -7.31 -3.27 -35.00
C ASP A 18 -7.67 -3.34 -33.49
N PRO A 19 -8.94 -3.55 -33.09
CA PRO A 19 -9.38 -3.58 -31.70
C PRO A 19 -8.98 -4.84 -30.92
N SER A 20 -8.17 -5.72 -31.49
CA SER A 20 -7.72 -6.99 -30.86
C SER A 20 -6.28 -6.97 -30.34
N GLY A 21 -5.58 -5.83 -30.35
CA GLY A 21 -4.24 -5.72 -29.79
C GLY A 21 -4.29 -5.43 -28.28
N ASP A 22 -4.00 -6.41 -27.43
CA ASP A 22 -3.45 -6.20 -26.11
C ASP A 22 -2.19 -5.34 -26.26
N SER A 23 -2.33 -4.03 -26.19
CA SER A 23 -1.20 -3.11 -26.10
C SER A 23 -0.54 -3.41 -24.74
N MET A 24 0.51 -4.23 -24.75
CA MET A 24 1.37 -4.36 -23.60
C MET A 24 1.81 -2.95 -23.23
N ALA A 25 1.52 -2.54 -21.99
CA ALA A 25 1.96 -1.24 -21.49
C ALA A 25 3.48 -1.14 -21.67
N GLU A 26 3.96 -0.01 -22.16
CA GLU A 26 5.39 0.20 -22.37
C GLU A 26 6.15 0.06 -21.05
N ALA A 27 7.27 -0.69 -21.07
CA ALA A 27 8.09 -0.90 -19.90
C ALA A 27 8.75 0.42 -19.46
N LEU A 28 8.38 0.92 -18.29
CA LEU A 28 8.90 2.17 -17.75
C LEU A 28 10.25 1.96 -17.06
N THR A 29 11.07 3.02 -17.07
CA THR A 29 12.31 3.15 -16.30
C THR A 29 12.00 3.96 -15.02
N ILE A 30 12.04 3.29 -13.88
CA ILE A 30 11.56 3.84 -12.61
C ILE A 30 12.72 3.89 -11.61
N VAL A 31 12.99 5.05 -11.04
CA VAL A 31 13.88 5.17 -9.88
C VAL A 31 13.04 5.05 -8.63
N VAL A 32 13.47 4.17 -7.72
CA VAL A 32 12.77 3.91 -6.46
C VAL A 32 13.73 4.03 -5.28
N SER A 33 13.26 4.61 -4.19
CA SER A 33 13.99 4.66 -2.92
C SER A 33 13.04 4.52 -1.73
N GLY A 34 13.54 3.95 -0.62
CA GLY A 34 12.73 3.61 0.54
C GLY A 34 12.10 2.22 0.41
N ILE A 35 12.85 1.23 -0.09
CA ILE A 35 12.38 -0.15 -0.37
C ILE A 35 11.89 -0.92 0.87
N HIS A 36 12.21 -0.43 2.08
CA HIS A 36 11.69 -1.01 3.32
C HIS A 36 10.25 -0.60 3.61
N HIS A 37 9.76 0.51 3.01
CA HIS A 37 8.40 0.93 3.16
C HIS A 37 7.44 -0.07 2.48
N PRO A 38 6.38 -0.57 3.15
CA PRO A 38 5.53 -1.65 2.63
C PRO A 38 4.90 -1.37 1.26
N VAL A 39 4.46 -0.12 1.02
CA VAL A 39 3.90 0.28 -0.29
C VAL A 39 4.96 0.27 -1.38
N VAL A 40 6.17 0.76 -1.07
CA VAL A 40 7.29 0.76 -2.03
C VAL A 40 7.69 -0.67 -2.38
N ALA A 41 7.78 -1.55 -1.38
CA ALA A 41 8.07 -2.96 -1.59
C ALA A 41 7.02 -3.65 -2.47
N ALA A 42 5.73 -3.45 -2.17
CA ALA A 42 4.64 -4.02 -2.95
C ALA A 42 4.58 -3.45 -4.38
N PHE A 43 4.94 -2.17 -4.57
CA PHE A 43 5.04 -1.52 -5.86
C PHE A 43 6.17 -2.11 -6.71
N LEU A 44 7.36 -2.28 -6.13
CA LEU A 44 8.50 -2.93 -6.79
C LEU A 44 8.14 -4.34 -7.24
N GLN A 45 7.65 -5.18 -6.32
CA GLN A 45 7.30 -6.55 -6.59
C GLN A 45 6.34 -6.68 -7.78
N ARG A 46 5.22 -5.95 -7.73
CA ARG A 46 4.22 -5.98 -8.80
C ARG A 46 4.71 -5.40 -10.11
N GLY A 47 5.48 -4.31 -10.05
CA GLY A 47 6.02 -3.66 -11.23
C GLY A 47 7.07 -4.52 -11.96
N MET A 48 7.86 -5.34 -11.24
CA MET A 48 8.75 -6.32 -11.87
C MET A 48 7.96 -7.36 -12.67
N HIS A 49 6.82 -7.84 -12.14
CA HIS A 49 5.92 -8.73 -12.89
C HIS A 49 5.29 -8.07 -14.13
N GLN A 50 5.18 -6.73 -14.14
CA GLN A 50 4.76 -5.94 -15.31
C GLN A 50 5.94 -5.55 -16.21
N GLN A 51 7.13 -6.12 -15.96
CA GLN A 51 8.36 -5.91 -16.73
C GLN A 51 8.89 -4.47 -16.72
N HIS A 52 8.54 -3.66 -15.72
CA HIS A 52 9.19 -2.38 -15.49
C HIS A 52 10.62 -2.56 -15.01
N ARG A 53 11.49 -1.58 -15.32
CA ARG A 53 12.89 -1.56 -14.88
C ARG A 53 13.07 -0.60 -13.72
N PHE A 54 13.61 -1.11 -12.62
CA PHE A 54 13.80 -0.36 -11.40
C PHE A 54 15.26 -0.07 -11.13
N PHE A 55 15.52 1.16 -10.67
CA PHE A 55 16.83 1.61 -10.26
C PHE A 55 16.72 2.11 -8.82
N VAL A 56 17.58 1.58 -7.95
CA VAL A 56 17.61 1.93 -6.53
C VAL A 56 18.96 2.52 -6.16
N PRO A 57 19.04 3.37 -5.09
CA PRO A 57 20.31 3.81 -4.53
C PRO A 57 21.21 2.61 -4.18
N GLU A 58 22.54 2.83 -4.22
CA GLU A 58 23.51 1.75 -3.96
C GLU A 58 23.37 1.17 -2.57
N ASP A 59 23.07 2.00 -1.58
CA ASP A 59 22.86 1.60 -0.19
C ASP A 59 21.57 0.74 0.02
N GLU A 60 20.66 0.75 -0.95
CA GLU A 60 19.43 -0.04 -0.91
C GLU A 60 19.49 -1.31 -1.81
N LEU A 61 20.48 -1.43 -2.70
CA LEU A 61 20.50 -2.51 -3.70
C LEU A 61 20.62 -3.90 -3.08
N ASP A 62 21.59 -4.12 -2.17
CA ASP A 62 21.83 -5.44 -1.59
C ASP A 62 20.60 -5.94 -0.80
N SER A 63 19.99 -5.07 0.00
CA SER A 63 18.77 -5.41 0.72
C SER A 63 17.59 -5.63 -0.23
N GLY A 64 17.52 -4.89 -1.35
CA GLY A 64 16.53 -5.10 -2.41
C GLY A 64 16.68 -6.45 -3.09
N LEU A 65 17.90 -6.82 -3.48
CA LEU A 65 18.17 -8.12 -4.10
C LEU A 65 17.84 -9.29 -3.15
N GLN A 66 18.13 -9.15 -1.87
CA GLN A 66 17.76 -10.15 -0.88
C GLN A 66 16.24 -10.24 -0.68
N LYS A 67 15.57 -9.09 -0.57
CA LYS A 67 14.11 -9.01 -0.32
C LYS A 67 13.30 -9.56 -1.49
N PHE A 68 13.77 -9.34 -2.72
CA PHE A 68 13.09 -9.72 -3.97
C PHE A 68 13.85 -10.80 -4.74
N GLU A 69 14.51 -11.74 -4.03
CA GLU A 69 15.33 -12.80 -4.63
C GLU A 69 14.56 -13.60 -5.70
N THR A 70 13.32 -13.94 -5.42
CA THR A 70 12.46 -14.68 -6.34
C THR A 70 12.19 -13.89 -7.61
N GLU A 71 11.78 -12.64 -7.49
CA GLU A 71 11.50 -11.75 -8.60
C GLU A 71 12.76 -11.45 -9.42
N CYS A 72 13.89 -11.19 -8.75
CA CYS A 72 15.17 -10.95 -9.40
C CYS A 72 15.70 -12.20 -10.12
N THR A 73 15.36 -13.40 -9.64
CA THR A 73 15.66 -14.65 -10.36
C THR A 73 14.81 -14.79 -11.63
N LEU A 74 13.54 -14.45 -11.57
CA LEU A 74 12.64 -14.49 -12.73
C LEU A 74 12.90 -13.37 -13.75
N PHE A 75 13.31 -12.20 -13.25
CA PHE A 75 13.55 -10.97 -14.02
C PHE A 75 14.93 -10.38 -13.67
N PRO A 76 16.05 -10.98 -14.14
CA PRO A 76 17.40 -10.63 -13.69
C PRO A 76 17.81 -9.16 -13.88
N ASP A 77 17.18 -8.49 -14.84
CA ASP A 77 17.46 -7.10 -15.19
C ASP A 77 16.45 -6.10 -14.63
N ALA A 78 15.49 -6.57 -13.83
CA ALA A 78 14.41 -5.70 -13.34
C ALA A 78 14.85 -4.76 -12.22
N LEU A 79 15.85 -5.12 -11.41
CA LEU A 79 16.36 -4.30 -10.31
C LEU A 79 17.87 -4.04 -10.48
N ARG A 80 18.27 -2.76 -10.53
CA ARG A 80 19.67 -2.32 -10.75
C ARG A 80 20.02 -1.16 -9.84
N THR A 81 21.31 -0.88 -9.71
CA THR A 81 21.78 0.33 -9.02
C THR A 81 21.54 1.59 -9.83
N LEU A 82 21.28 2.71 -9.14
CA LEU A 82 21.09 4.02 -9.76
C LEU A 82 22.32 4.49 -10.54
N SER A 83 23.55 4.10 -10.14
CA SER A 83 24.79 4.51 -10.78
C SER A 83 24.93 4.05 -12.25
N VAL A 84 24.20 3.03 -12.68
CA VAL A 84 24.19 2.57 -14.09
C VAL A 84 23.10 3.21 -14.94
N LEU A 85 22.28 4.09 -14.36
CA LEU A 85 21.23 4.80 -15.10
C LEU A 85 21.85 5.93 -15.95
N ASN A 86 21.77 5.78 -17.27
CA ASN A 86 22.36 6.71 -18.24
C ASN A 86 21.34 7.65 -18.92
N THR A 87 20.07 7.53 -18.57
CA THR A 87 18.95 8.31 -19.13
C THR A 87 18.11 8.90 -18.02
N SER A 88 17.33 9.93 -18.34
CA SER A 88 16.30 10.40 -17.40
C SER A 88 15.28 9.29 -17.16
N PRO A 89 14.88 9.02 -15.89
CA PRO A 89 13.84 8.06 -15.60
C PRO A 89 12.47 8.59 -16.05
N ASP A 90 11.56 7.68 -16.37
CA ASP A 90 10.16 8.04 -16.63
C ASP A 90 9.47 8.45 -15.33
N VAL A 91 9.79 7.75 -14.24
CA VAL A 91 9.22 7.99 -12.90
C VAL A 91 10.30 7.98 -11.83
N VAL A 92 10.19 8.88 -10.87
CA VAL A 92 10.91 8.83 -9.58
C VAL A 92 9.87 8.62 -8.50
N PHE A 93 9.97 7.49 -7.77
CA PHE A 93 9.05 7.12 -6.71
C PHE A 93 9.79 6.89 -5.39
N THR A 94 9.38 7.56 -4.31
CA THR A 94 10.11 7.51 -3.05
C THR A 94 9.21 7.80 -1.84
N THR A 95 9.74 7.60 -0.64
CA THR A 95 9.14 8.14 0.59
C THR A 95 9.56 9.60 0.78
N ALA A 96 8.75 10.39 1.51
CA ALA A 96 9.04 11.81 1.75
C ALA A 96 10.40 12.03 2.45
N GLU A 97 10.78 11.13 3.34
CA GLU A 97 12.08 11.14 4.01
C GLU A 97 13.24 11.02 3.02
N LYS A 98 13.16 10.05 2.11
CA LYS A 98 14.20 9.78 1.10
C LYS A 98 14.19 10.79 -0.05
N ALA A 99 13.07 11.48 -0.31
CA ALA A 99 12.96 12.50 -1.36
C ALA A 99 13.98 13.66 -1.18
N GLN A 100 14.44 13.89 0.04
CA GLN A 100 15.42 14.92 0.37
C GLN A 100 16.87 14.43 0.22
N ALA A 101 17.11 13.14 0.02
CA ALA A 101 18.45 12.60 -0.22
C ALA A 101 19.03 13.20 -1.50
N PRO A 102 20.32 13.70 -1.50
CA PRO A 102 20.89 14.42 -2.64
C PRO A 102 20.82 13.65 -3.96
N GLN A 103 21.01 12.34 -3.92
CA GLN A 103 20.97 11.46 -5.08
C GLN A 103 19.55 11.34 -5.69
N ILE A 104 18.50 11.48 -4.89
CA ILE A 104 17.10 11.46 -5.33
C ILE A 104 16.62 12.87 -5.67
N HIS A 105 16.95 13.85 -4.81
CA HIS A 105 16.53 15.24 -5.00
C HIS A 105 17.01 15.86 -6.31
N SER A 106 18.18 15.46 -6.80
CA SER A 106 18.75 15.94 -8.07
C SER A 106 18.11 15.32 -9.32
N LEU A 107 17.41 14.20 -9.18
CA LEU A 107 16.75 13.53 -10.31
C LEU A 107 15.56 14.34 -10.82
N ARG A 108 15.38 14.28 -12.12
CA ARG A 108 14.21 14.82 -12.81
C ARG A 108 13.62 13.72 -13.67
N GLY A 109 12.55 13.09 -13.19
CA GLY A 109 11.75 12.15 -13.96
C GLY A 109 10.66 12.87 -14.75
N GLY A 110 10.01 12.15 -15.65
CA GLY A 110 8.77 12.60 -16.25
C GLY A 110 7.68 12.83 -15.19
N MET A 111 7.67 11.98 -14.15
CA MET A 111 6.79 12.09 -12.98
C MET A 111 7.60 11.87 -11.69
N ASN A 112 7.39 12.70 -10.68
CA ASN A 112 7.99 12.54 -9.36
C ASN A 112 6.89 12.31 -8.33
N LEU A 113 6.87 11.15 -7.68
CA LEU A 113 5.89 10.75 -6.67
C LEU A 113 6.57 10.55 -5.31
N ALA A 114 5.98 11.09 -4.25
CA ALA A 114 6.45 10.88 -2.90
C ALA A 114 5.32 10.39 -1.99
N LEU A 115 5.57 9.30 -1.26
CA LEU A 115 4.71 8.84 -0.18
C LEU A 115 4.97 9.66 1.07
N VAL A 116 3.91 10.17 1.67
CA VAL A 116 3.92 10.96 2.89
C VAL A 116 3.01 10.28 3.91
N GLU A 117 3.55 9.91 5.06
CA GLU A 117 2.72 9.45 6.16
C GLU A 117 1.93 10.62 6.76
N ALA A 118 0.61 10.48 6.88
CA ALA A 118 -0.27 11.56 7.34
C ALA A 118 0.10 12.13 8.72
N LYS A 119 0.76 11.31 9.55
CA LYS A 119 1.23 11.68 10.90
C LYS A 119 2.57 12.41 10.90
N GLN A 120 3.30 12.36 9.79
CA GLN A 120 4.62 12.97 9.63
C GLN A 120 4.56 13.99 8.49
N PRO A 121 4.07 15.21 8.73
CA PRO A 121 3.99 16.22 7.69
C PRO A 121 5.40 16.56 7.19
N HIS A 122 5.65 16.25 5.95
CA HIS A 122 6.87 16.64 5.24
C HIS A 122 6.52 17.73 4.23
N PHE A 123 7.26 18.82 4.27
CA PHE A 123 7.15 19.85 3.23
C PHE A 123 8.08 19.48 2.08
N LEU A 124 7.49 18.97 1.00
CA LEU A 124 8.20 18.73 -0.25
C LEU A 124 8.00 19.90 -1.20
N SER A 125 8.95 20.06 -2.14
CA SER A 125 8.81 21.08 -3.18
C SER A 125 7.63 20.78 -4.11
N GLU A 126 7.12 21.80 -4.80
CA GLU A 126 6.02 21.66 -5.77
C GLU A 126 6.35 20.73 -6.95
N THR A 127 7.61 20.32 -7.10
CA THR A 127 8.02 19.34 -8.11
C THR A 127 7.60 17.91 -7.79
N TRP A 128 7.12 17.65 -6.58
CA TRP A 128 6.68 16.33 -6.12
C TRP A 128 5.18 16.25 -6.04
N THR A 129 4.60 15.24 -6.68
CA THR A 129 3.24 14.81 -6.41
C THR A 129 3.23 14.03 -5.10
N GLN A 130 2.54 14.55 -4.10
CA GLN A 130 2.50 14.00 -2.76
C GLN A 130 1.28 13.10 -2.60
N LEU A 131 1.53 11.87 -2.14
CA LEU A 131 0.51 10.89 -1.80
C LEU A 131 0.49 10.73 -0.28
N ILE A 132 -0.54 11.27 0.36
CA ILE A 132 -0.67 11.24 1.83
C ILE A 132 -1.37 9.95 2.22
N LEU A 133 -0.63 9.05 2.86
CA LEU A 133 -1.14 7.76 3.32
C LEU A 133 -1.77 7.89 4.70
N HIS A 134 -3.02 7.45 4.81
CA HIS A 134 -3.74 7.35 6.06
C HIS A 134 -4.01 5.88 6.39
N ASP A 135 -3.82 5.51 7.66
CA ASP A 135 -4.22 4.23 8.21
C ASP A 135 -3.75 3.02 7.37
N LEU A 136 -2.49 3.05 6.92
CA LEU A 136 -1.89 1.92 6.24
C LEU A 136 -1.72 0.77 7.23
N LEU A 137 -2.18 -0.43 6.87
CA LEU A 137 -2.09 -1.60 7.72
C LEU A 137 -0.71 -2.24 7.57
N THR A 138 0.14 -2.03 8.59
CA THR A 138 1.52 -2.55 8.68
C THR A 138 1.83 -2.99 10.10
N ILE A 139 2.88 -3.80 10.29
CA ILE A 139 3.31 -4.25 11.63
C ILE A 139 3.64 -3.09 12.56
N ASP A 140 4.34 -2.10 12.01
CA ASP A 140 4.82 -0.93 12.74
C ASP A 140 3.80 0.21 12.74
N ASN A 141 2.55 -0.07 12.33
CA ASN A 141 1.57 0.99 12.30
C ASN A 141 1.34 1.50 13.72
N PRO A 142 1.79 2.72 14.04
CA PRO A 142 1.55 3.31 15.33
C PRO A 142 0.07 3.71 15.39
N LEU A 143 -0.73 2.86 15.96
CA LEU A 143 -2.03 3.28 16.48
C LEU A 143 -1.75 4.21 17.66
N ASP A 144 -1.36 5.45 17.35
CA ASP A 144 -1.15 6.56 18.28
C ASP A 144 -0.80 6.15 19.73
N ASN A 145 0.46 5.91 20.01
CA ASN A 145 1.08 5.66 21.31
C ASN A 145 0.92 4.25 21.94
N ASP A 146 0.21 3.32 21.34
CA ASP A 146 -0.10 2.03 21.96
C ASP A 146 0.64 0.86 21.29
N GLY A 147 1.91 1.00 20.94
CA GLY A 147 2.78 -0.10 20.49
C GLY A 147 2.38 -0.84 19.21
N GLY A 148 1.26 -0.48 18.58
CA GLY A 148 0.80 -1.02 17.33
C GLY A 148 0.39 -2.50 17.37
N PHE A 149 0.40 -3.16 16.22
CA PHE A 149 0.03 -4.56 16.11
C PHE A 149 1.04 -5.52 16.76
N GLN A 150 2.26 -5.10 17.00
CA GLN A 150 3.22 -5.90 17.77
C GLN A 150 2.78 -6.03 19.24
N GLU A 151 2.33 -4.93 19.86
CA GLU A 151 1.78 -4.98 21.20
C GLU A 151 0.48 -5.79 21.23
N TRP A 152 -0.40 -5.59 20.26
CA TRP A 152 -1.61 -6.39 20.13
C TRP A 152 -1.32 -7.88 20.00
N TRP A 153 -0.24 -8.26 19.31
CA TRP A 153 0.20 -9.64 19.23
C TRP A 153 0.53 -10.21 20.62
N GLN A 154 1.29 -9.47 21.43
CA GLN A 154 1.65 -9.89 22.78
C GLN A 154 0.42 -9.98 23.70
N LEU A 155 -0.47 -9.00 23.62
CA LEU A 155 -1.73 -9.02 24.39
C LEU A 155 -2.62 -10.20 24.01
N ALA A 156 -2.75 -10.48 22.71
CA ALA A 156 -3.54 -11.61 22.22
C ALA A 156 -2.96 -12.96 22.68
N LEU A 157 -1.63 -13.14 22.68
CA LEU A 157 -0.97 -14.35 23.20
C LEU A 157 -1.16 -14.51 24.70
N GLY A 158 -1.12 -13.39 25.45
CA GLY A 158 -1.35 -13.35 26.91
C GLY A 158 -2.81 -13.41 27.33
N VAL A 159 -3.76 -13.52 26.39
CA VAL A 159 -5.21 -13.45 26.64
C VAL A 159 -5.58 -12.16 27.40
N GLN A 160 -4.98 -11.06 27.01
CA GLN A 160 -5.22 -9.73 27.55
C GLN A 160 -5.90 -8.84 26.51
N GLU A 161 -6.61 -7.83 26.95
CA GLU A 161 -7.26 -6.86 26.09
C GLU A 161 -6.51 -5.52 26.10
N PRO A 162 -6.36 -4.86 24.96
CA PRO A 162 -5.81 -3.52 24.92
C PRO A 162 -6.79 -2.51 25.51
N THR A 163 -6.27 -1.43 26.07
CA THR A 163 -7.08 -0.30 26.50
C THR A 163 -7.40 0.56 25.27
N LEU A 164 -8.53 0.32 24.63
CA LEU A 164 -8.99 1.07 23.46
C LEU A 164 -9.97 2.15 23.84
N LYS A 165 -9.89 3.29 23.18
CA LYS A 165 -10.89 4.35 23.29
C LYS A 165 -11.96 4.10 22.22
N GLU A 166 -13.23 4.13 22.58
CA GLU A 166 -14.36 3.92 21.66
C GLU A 166 -14.36 4.87 20.46
N GLU A 167 -13.75 6.06 20.62
CA GLU A 167 -13.69 7.10 19.60
C GLU A 167 -12.59 6.88 18.54
N GLN A 168 -11.69 5.91 18.76
CA GLN A 168 -10.60 5.66 17.83
C GLN A 168 -11.09 4.92 16.59
N ILE A 169 -10.92 5.58 15.44
CA ILE A 169 -11.41 5.12 14.15
C ILE A 169 -10.29 5.13 13.14
N ALA A 170 -10.27 4.09 12.30
CA ALA A 170 -9.36 3.95 11.18
C ALA A 170 -10.10 3.68 9.87
N PHE A 171 -9.49 4.07 8.76
CA PHE A 171 -9.87 3.76 7.40
C PHE A 171 -8.76 2.90 6.77
N TRP A 172 -8.65 1.67 7.23
CA TRP A 172 -7.55 0.76 6.87
C TRP A 172 -7.43 0.54 5.38
N CYS A 173 -6.22 0.67 4.85
CA CYS A 173 -5.88 0.28 3.50
C CYS A 173 -4.66 -0.65 3.48
N SER A 174 -4.58 -1.53 2.49
CA SER A 174 -3.46 -2.44 2.31
C SER A 174 -2.37 -1.81 1.44
N ALA A 175 -1.12 -2.11 1.75
CA ALA A 175 0.01 -1.70 0.91
C ALA A 175 -0.12 -2.23 -0.53
N GLY A 176 -0.68 -3.43 -0.68
CA GLY A 176 -0.92 -4.04 -1.99
C GLY A 176 -1.92 -3.29 -2.86
N ASP A 177 -3.04 -2.82 -2.28
CA ASP A 177 -4.04 -2.03 -3.04
C ASP A 177 -3.47 -0.67 -3.44
N VAL A 178 -2.72 -0.02 -2.54
CA VAL A 178 -2.05 1.25 -2.85
C VAL A 178 -1.04 1.05 -3.98
N ALA A 179 -0.18 0.04 -3.89
CA ALA A 179 0.83 -0.26 -4.90
C ALA A 179 0.21 -0.55 -6.27
N GLU A 180 -0.88 -1.32 -6.34
CA GLU A 180 -1.60 -1.60 -7.59
C GLU A 180 -2.17 -0.33 -8.21
N SER A 181 -2.76 0.55 -7.40
CA SER A 181 -3.28 1.81 -7.90
C SER A 181 -2.18 2.76 -8.36
N LEU A 182 -1.00 2.76 -7.69
CA LEU A 182 0.16 3.53 -8.12
C LEU A 182 0.72 3.06 -9.48
N LEU A 183 0.77 1.75 -9.73
CA LEU A 183 1.18 1.21 -11.02
C LEU A 183 0.27 1.65 -12.17
N ARG A 184 -1.01 1.90 -11.89
CA ARG A 184 -1.90 2.54 -12.87
C ARG A 184 -1.61 4.03 -13.00
N LEU A 185 -1.39 4.72 -11.88
CA LEU A 185 -1.21 6.17 -11.83
C LEU A 185 0.05 6.62 -12.57
N ILE A 186 1.16 5.85 -12.51
CA ILE A 186 2.42 6.17 -13.20
C ILE A 186 2.30 6.12 -14.73
N GLN A 187 1.21 5.61 -15.26
CA GLN A 187 0.91 5.62 -16.71
C GLN A 187 0.21 6.91 -17.16
N SER A 188 0.06 7.88 -16.24
CA SER A 188 -0.59 9.14 -16.57
C SER A 188 0.28 9.99 -17.50
N GLU A 189 -0.33 10.45 -18.60
CA GLU A 189 0.28 11.40 -19.54
C GLU A 189 0.04 12.87 -19.13
N VAL A 190 -0.74 13.08 -18.06
CA VAL A 190 -1.11 14.42 -17.58
C VAL A 190 -0.60 14.65 -16.16
N PRO A 191 -0.32 15.90 -15.78
CA PRO A 191 0.06 16.22 -14.41
C PRO A 191 -1.01 15.77 -13.42
N LEU A 192 -0.57 15.12 -12.35
CA LEU A 192 -1.44 14.66 -11.28
C LEU A 192 -1.69 15.79 -10.26
N PRO A 193 -2.87 15.84 -9.64
CA PRO A 193 -3.10 16.75 -8.52
C PRO A 193 -2.16 16.44 -7.35
N SER A 194 -1.85 17.44 -6.54
CA SER A 194 -0.98 17.31 -5.36
C SER A 194 -1.39 18.34 -4.30
N PRO A 195 -1.56 17.95 -3.04
CA PRO A 195 -1.48 16.58 -2.51
C PRO A 195 -2.72 15.73 -2.82
N MET A 196 -2.59 14.40 -2.69
CA MET A 196 -3.70 13.45 -2.79
C MET A 196 -3.73 12.55 -1.55
N ASP A 197 -4.87 12.47 -0.89
CA ASP A 197 -5.08 11.57 0.25
C ASP A 197 -5.44 10.16 -0.21
N VAL A 198 -4.86 9.15 0.45
CA VAL A 198 -5.12 7.73 0.22
C VAL A 198 -5.48 7.04 1.52
N CYS A 199 -6.67 6.46 1.59
CA CYS A 199 -7.13 5.67 2.74
C CYS A 199 -8.13 4.60 2.30
N GLY A 200 -8.48 3.71 3.23
CA GLY A 200 -9.53 2.72 3.00
C GLY A 200 -10.92 3.33 2.83
N ARG A 201 -11.84 2.53 2.30
CA ARG A 201 -13.22 3.00 2.07
C ARG A 201 -14.12 2.89 3.29
N ARG A 202 -13.90 1.85 4.09
CA ARG A 202 -14.74 1.51 5.22
C ARG A 202 -14.16 2.07 6.51
N ARG A 203 -15.03 2.64 7.32
CA ARG A 203 -14.75 3.02 8.69
C ARG A 203 -14.70 1.79 9.58
N TRP A 204 -13.66 1.70 10.42
CA TRP A 204 -13.50 0.67 11.43
C TRP A 204 -13.21 1.31 12.78
N SER A 205 -13.89 0.83 13.83
CA SER A 205 -13.42 1.12 15.18
C SER A 205 -12.15 0.33 15.47
N LEU A 206 -11.30 0.80 16.37
CA LEU A 206 -10.16 0.00 16.82
C LEU A 206 -10.62 -1.22 17.61
N ALA A 207 -11.75 -1.14 18.29
CA ALA A 207 -12.35 -2.28 18.99
C ALA A 207 -12.75 -3.41 18.03
N ASP A 208 -13.45 -3.09 16.90
CA ASP A 208 -13.76 -4.08 15.88
C ASP A 208 -12.51 -4.66 15.23
N THR A 209 -11.50 -3.79 14.99
CA THR A 209 -10.21 -4.22 14.43
C THR A 209 -9.49 -5.18 15.37
N TRP A 210 -9.47 -4.88 16.67
CA TRP A 210 -8.91 -5.77 17.69
C TRP A 210 -9.62 -7.12 17.74
N GLN A 211 -10.95 -7.13 17.74
CA GLN A 211 -11.73 -8.36 17.78
C GLN A 211 -11.38 -9.28 16.60
N GLU A 212 -11.32 -8.74 15.38
CA GLU A 212 -10.93 -9.50 14.18
C GLU A 212 -9.47 -9.97 14.28
N PHE A 213 -8.56 -9.12 14.72
CA PHE A 213 -7.15 -9.46 14.88
C PHE A 213 -6.95 -10.56 15.94
N ASN A 214 -7.51 -10.39 17.13
CA ASN A 214 -7.43 -11.38 18.22
C ASN A 214 -7.99 -12.74 17.79
N LEU A 215 -9.15 -12.75 17.14
CA LEU A 215 -9.73 -13.98 16.60
C LEU A 215 -8.80 -14.70 15.62
N LEU A 216 -8.11 -13.95 14.75
CA LEU A 216 -7.13 -14.52 13.82
C LEU A 216 -5.94 -15.09 14.56
N VAL A 217 -5.39 -14.37 15.55
CA VAL A 217 -4.28 -14.86 16.39
C VAL A 217 -4.66 -16.15 17.09
N GLN A 218 -5.81 -16.17 17.78
CA GLN A 218 -6.28 -17.37 18.52
C GLN A 218 -6.44 -18.58 17.58
N ARG A 219 -7.01 -18.38 16.39
CA ARG A 219 -7.15 -19.44 15.38
C ARG A 219 -5.81 -19.95 14.88
N THR A 220 -4.88 -19.06 14.63
CA THR A 220 -3.55 -19.41 14.16
C THR A 220 -2.80 -20.21 15.21
N VAL A 221 -2.79 -19.75 16.47
CA VAL A 221 -2.18 -20.44 17.60
C VAL A 221 -2.83 -21.82 17.84
N ALA A 222 -4.17 -21.93 17.77
CA ALA A 222 -4.85 -23.20 17.92
C ALA A 222 -4.52 -24.18 16.78
N GLY A 223 -4.40 -23.68 15.55
CA GLY A 223 -3.97 -24.48 14.39
C GLY A 223 -2.58 -25.06 14.56
N GLU A 224 -1.62 -24.24 14.95
CA GLU A 224 -0.24 -24.65 15.17
C GLU A 224 -0.09 -25.68 16.30
N ARG A 225 -0.86 -25.54 17.36
CA ARG A 225 -0.88 -26.50 18.49
C ARG A 225 -1.69 -27.75 18.20
N ALA A 226 -2.21 -27.93 16.98
CA ALA A 226 -3.14 -28.99 16.61
C ALA A 226 -4.38 -29.10 17.56
N LYS A 227 -4.77 -27.99 18.19
CA LYS A 227 -5.91 -27.88 19.11
C LYS A 227 -7.08 -27.12 18.48
N PHE A 228 -7.21 -27.15 17.16
CA PHE A 228 -8.28 -26.47 16.47
C PHE A 228 -9.61 -27.19 16.67
N GLU A 229 -10.57 -26.53 17.28
CA GLU A 229 -11.90 -27.05 17.59
C GLU A 229 -12.99 -26.29 16.82
N ALA A 230 -14.20 -26.88 16.76
CA ALA A 230 -15.34 -26.24 16.12
C ALA A 230 -15.73 -24.88 16.74
N THR A 231 -15.40 -24.65 18.01
CA THR A 231 -15.57 -23.38 18.71
C THR A 231 -14.74 -22.25 18.09
N HIS A 232 -13.56 -22.56 17.54
CA HIS A 232 -12.72 -21.59 16.84
C HIS A 232 -13.31 -21.16 15.48
N LEU A 233 -14.26 -21.92 14.93
CA LEU A 233 -14.98 -21.57 13.71
C LEU A 233 -16.21 -20.67 13.97
N LYS A 234 -16.72 -20.68 15.19
CA LYS A 234 -17.83 -19.83 15.56
C LYS A 234 -17.28 -18.42 15.74
N ALA A 235 -17.49 -17.56 14.76
CA ALA A 235 -17.47 -16.13 15.01
C ALA A 235 -18.69 -15.87 15.91
N ASP A 236 -18.47 -15.45 17.15
CA ASP A 236 -19.51 -14.82 17.94
C ASP A 236 -19.90 -13.52 17.24
N GLY A 237 -20.95 -13.62 16.43
CA GLY A 237 -21.52 -12.49 15.68
C GLY A 237 -20.52 -11.85 14.71
N GLY A 238 -20.76 -11.94 13.39
CA GLY A 238 -20.12 -10.99 12.48
C GLY A 238 -20.42 -9.57 12.99
N PRO A 239 -19.60 -8.55 12.67
CA PRO A 239 -19.84 -7.20 13.11
C PRO A 239 -21.30 -6.87 12.82
N LEU A 240 -22.10 -6.80 13.86
CA LEU A 240 -23.45 -6.29 13.76
C LEU A 240 -23.28 -4.90 13.16
N VAL A 241 -23.89 -4.68 12.01
CA VAL A 241 -24.10 -3.35 11.51
C VAL A 241 -25.11 -2.74 12.47
N GLU A 242 -24.65 -2.28 13.61
CA GLU A 242 -25.45 -1.43 14.47
C GLU A 242 -25.77 -0.19 13.66
N VAL A 243 -27.04 -0.04 13.34
CA VAL A 243 -27.57 1.24 12.90
C VAL A 243 -27.43 2.14 14.12
N GLN A 244 -26.31 2.84 14.21
CA GLN A 244 -26.05 3.76 15.30
C GLN A 244 -27.10 4.85 15.23
N ASP A 245 -27.90 4.97 16.31
CA ASP A 245 -28.73 6.13 16.53
C ASP A 245 -27.89 7.40 16.41
N LEU A 246 -28.21 8.23 15.44
CA LEU A 246 -27.51 9.49 15.10
C LEU A 246 -27.49 10.56 16.22
N ASN A 247 -27.96 10.22 17.42
CA ASN A 247 -28.16 11.17 18.50
C ASN A 247 -26.99 11.27 19.50
N HIS A 248 -25.93 10.50 19.37
CA HIS A 248 -24.73 10.71 20.18
C HIS A 248 -23.75 11.54 19.37
N ALA A 249 -23.39 12.71 19.88
CA ALA A 249 -22.32 13.56 19.35
C ALA A 249 -20.94 12.87 19.57
N ILE A 250 -20.73 11.73 18.90
CA ILE A 250 -19.43 11.10 18.84
C ILE A 250 -18.58 12.02 17.96
N VAL A 251 -17.44 12.47 18.48
CA VAL A 251 -16.42 13.17 17.70
C VAL A 251 -15.94 12.19 16.62
N HIS A 252 -16.57 12.24 15.46
CA HIS A 252 -16.26 11.37 14.37
C HIS A 252 -15.00 11.90 13.68
N ARG A 253 -13.93 11.11 13.65
CA ARG A 253 -12.85 11.36 12.71
C ARG A 253 -13.45 11.30 11.30
N GLU A 254 -13.41 12.43 10.59
CA GLU A 254 -13.84 12.50 9.21
C GLU A 254 -12.89 11.66 8.32
N ARG A 255 -13.47 11.09 7.28
CA ARG A 255 -12.67 10.39 6.28
C ARG A 255 -11.84 11.41 5.49
N PRO A 256 -10.52 11.14 5.27
CA PRO A 256 -9.71 11.95 4.37
C PRO A 256 -10.35 12.11 3.00
N ASN A 257 -10.14 13.25 2.35
CA ASN A 257 -10.69 13.52 1.03
C ASN A 257 -9.91 12.78 -0.06
N VAL A 258 -10.35 11.60 -0.42
CA VAL A 258 -9.75 10.75 -1.47
C VAL A 258 -10.23 11.09 -2.88
N GLU A 259 -11.08 12.10 -3.07
CA GLU A 259 -11.66 12.45 -4.37
C GLU A 259 -10.57 12.80 -5.40
N PRO A 260 -9.55 13.63 -5.11
CA PRO A 260 -8.50 13.94 -6.08
C PRO A 260 -7.73 12.68 -6.55
N TYR A 261 -7.49 11.73 -5.64
CA TYR A 261 -6.85 10.46 -5.97
C TYR A 261 -7.74 9.55 -6.80
N HIS A 262 -9.02 9.48 -6.44
CA HIS A 262 -10.04 8.72 -7.16
C HIS A 262 -10.18 9.21 -8.60
N ASP A 263 -10.30 10.51 -8.79
CA ASP A 263 -10.49 11.13 -10.10
C ASP A 263 -9.24 10.99 -10.98
N ALA A 264 -8.05 11.13 -10.41
CA ALA A 264 -6.80 10.87 -11.13
C ALA A 264 -6.75 9.44 -11.67
N LEU A 265 -7.15 8.45 -10.87
CA LEU A 265 -7.22 7.05 -11.31
C LEU A 265 -8.29 6.82 -12.37
N VAL A 266 -9.46 7.47 -12.26
CA VAL A 266 -10.52 7.41 -13.30
C VAL A 266 -10.01 7.95 -14.62
N MET A 267 -9.29 9.07 -14.61
CA MET A 267 -8.71 9.66 -15.82
C MET A 267 -7.72 8.72 -16.51
N VAL A 268 -6.86 8.04 -15.72
CA VAL A 268 -5.80 7.20 -16.27
C VAL A 268 -6.31 5.84 -16.74
N SER A 269 -7.13 5.19 -15.91
CA SER A 269 -7.50 3.76 -16.12
C SER A 269 -9.00 3.52 -16.31
N GLY A 270 -9.84 4.55 -16.20
CA GLY A 270 -11.29 4.42 -16.21
C GLY A 270 -11.90 3.87 -14.93
N GLU A 271 -11.08 3.42 -13.98
CA GLU A 271 -11.50 2.93 -12.67
C GLU A 271 -10.89 3.79 -11.57
N GLY A 272 -11.72 4.32 -10.66
CA GLY A 272 -11.27 5.12 -9.53
C GLY A 272 -10.66 4.29 -8.41
N TRP A 273 -10.30 4.96 -7.31
CA TRP A 273 -9.80 4.31 -6.11
C TRP A 273 -10.84 3.33 -5.54
N ASN A 274 -10.49 2.06 -5.58
CA ASN A 274 -11.34 0.96 -5.12
C ASN A 274 -10.48 -0.15 -4.50
N PRO A 275 -10.01 0.02 -3.24
CA PRO A 275 -9.25 -1.02 -2.55
C PRO A 275 -10.08 -2.29 -2.45
N ARG A 276 -9.49 -3.42 -2.89
CA ARG A 276 -10.18 -4.71 -3.04
C ARG A 276 -9.87 -5.66 -1.90
N THR A 277 -8.78 -5.43 -1.17
CA THR A 277 -8.34 -6.31 -0.09
C THR A 277 -9.20 -6.09 1.15
N PRO A 278 -10.00 -7.08 1.60
CA PRO A 278 -10.76 -6.97 2.84
C PRO A 278 -9.84 -6.81 4.05
N LEU A 279 -10.27 -6.07 5.08
CA LEU A 279 -9.50 -5.91 6.32
C LEU A 279 -9.03 -7.25 6.89
N ARG A 280 -9.92 -8.23 6.96
CA ARG A 280 -9.59 -9.56 7.47
C ARG A 280 -8.44 -10.22 6.72
N GLN A 281 -8.38 -10.10 5.39
CA GLN A 281 -7.29 -10.65 4.60
C GLN A 281 -5.97 -9.92 4.90
N SER A 282 -6.01 -8.60 5.02
CA SER A 282 -4.84 -7.81 5.41
C SER A 282 -4.34 -8.18 6.81
N LEU A 283 -5.27 -8.36 7.77
CA LEU A 283 -4.93 -8.81 9.12
C LEU A 283 -4.36 -10.25 9.12
N MET A 284 -4.86 -11.15 8.27
CA MET A 284 -4.27 -12.49 8.13
C MET A 284 -2.81 -12.46 7.67
N LEU A 285 -2.49 -11.60 6.70
CA LEU A 285 -1.11 -11.41 6.24
C LEU A 285 -0.24 -10.83 7.34
N LEU A 286 -0.75 -9.85 8.07
CA LEU A 286 -0.08 -9.24 9.22
C LEU A 286 0.19 -10.27 10.33
N VAL A 287 -0.77 -11.11 10.68
CA VAL A 287 -0.60 -12.18 11.66
C VAL A 287 0.45 -13.19 11.18
N ALA A 288 0.45 -13.56 9.90
CA ALA A 288 1.46 -14.45 9.34
C ALA A 288 2.88 -13.84 9.43
N GLU A 289 3.02 -12.54 9.19
CA GLU A 289 4.28 -11.82 9.34
C GLU A 289 4.74 -11.75 10.80
N LEU A 290 3.83 -11.48 11.75
CA LEU A 290 4.12 -11.47 13.19
C LEU A 290 4.55 -12.84 13.68
N VAL A 291 3.94 -13.92 13.20
CA VAL A 291 4.35 -15.30 13.46
C VAL A 291 5.77 -15.56 12.97
N HIS A 292 6.08 -15.10 11.76
CA HIS A 292 7.41 -15.26 11.19
C HIS A 292 8.48 -14.51 11.98
N LEU A 293 8.18 -13.31 12.47
CA LEU A 293 9.13 -12.47 13.21
C LEU A 293 9.35 -12.92 14.66
N HIS A 294 8.29 -13.32 15.33
CA HIS A 294 8.35 -13.58 16.78
C HIS A 294 8.28 -15.06 17.13
N GLY A 295 7.91 -15.91 16.19
CA GLY A 295 7.60 -17.29 16.47
C GLY A 295 6.42 -17.45 17.43
N TYR A 296 6.09 -18.68 17.74
CA TYR A 296 5.29 -18.98 18.92
C TYR A 296 6.26 -19.21 20.06
N ASN A 297 6.44 -18.29 20.99
CA ASN A 297 7.13 -18.54 22.23
C ASN A 297 6.30 -19.55 23.05
N SER A 298 6.33 -20.83 22.63
CA SER A 298 5.67 -21.93 23.31
C SER A 298 6.60 -22.70 24.25
N ASP A 299 7.78 -22.20 24.48
CA ASP A 299 8.71 -22.80 25.42
C ASP A 299 8.63 -22.02 26.74
N GLU A 300 7.56 -22.23 27.52
CA GLU A 300 7.57 -22.13 28.98
C GLU A 300 6.14 -22.32 29.51
N SER A 301 5.77 -23.59 29.70
CA SER A 301 4.94 -24.02 30.86
C SER A 301 4.80 -25.53 30.90
#